data_e3c32df874bc69fc0cd8d5236db8863a
#
_entry.id   e3c32df874bc69fc0cd8d5236db8863a
#
_cell.length_a   1.000
_cell.length_b   1.000
_cell.length_c   1.000
_cell.angle_alpha   90.00
_cell.angle_beta   90.00
_cell.angle_gamma   90.00
#
_symmetry.space_group_name_H-M   'P 1'
#
loop_
_entity.id
_entity.type
_entity.pdbx_description
1 polymer ?
#
loop_
_entity_poly.entity_id
_entity_poly.type
_entity_poly.pdbx_seq_one_letter_code
_entity_poly.pdbx_strand_id
1 'polypeptide(L)'
;MVHITVPDWVVHKPDERTKRTTIYSVSVHPDGTRIATGGLDTKIRIWATAPILDEDAREPRHLCTLARHTGAVLAVRFSHSGRYLVSGSDDTVAVVWELDESAAPTSFGSSEPALEHWRMHRRLPGHTSDVTDISWSESDTYLATVGLDSLVIIWSGDTFDRVRTIRGHHGFVKGVAFDPTELFLATSSDDRTVKVWRTHDWGLEASISDPFRSSPSSTFFHRLSWTPDGKFLLTANAMNGPVFVSSIVERYTWASDLALVGHEHAVSVAACSPQWFQRAEQQPVSVVALGAQDQTVSVWVTGIPRPLLVARDLFERHVMDMQWSADGYTLYACSSDGTVAALAFDASDLAPVAPDDVLATARRQLGAVPRARPAVRQAPPQRPLAPPILHVHPPQRLVQTITRDQHGKRRICPTPVGASPASMTTMPNIPTEPPTLVSWPRPDPRTRLFDTHRTPLEPAHPLDVDLDDEQVMDDISVASSQTYTQDGIEGVLEVRNDAHSAEIAWVAHERVRWVDYAPCAVLCAAISPCVVCVALCDHTLVWYTHHGRRTASMMLGVPTVKLAACGPYVAALGRDARVRWWHAQQRVALGDVPLPRDSVAAMYVLSLIHI
;
A
#
# COMPACT_ATOMS: atom_id res chain seq x y z
N MET A 1 12.64 -22.73 23.61
CA MET A 1 13.35 -21.41 23.61
C MET A 1 13.12 -20.80 22.23
N VAL A 2 12.61 -19.58 22.15
CA VAL A 2 12.29 -18.94 20.87
C VAL A 2 13.57 -18.71 20.06
N HIS A 3 13.59 -19.18 18.82
CA HIS A 3 14.70 -18.96 17.89
C HIS A 3 14.37 -17.79 16.97
N ILE A 4 15.22 -16.75 16.97
CA ILE A 4 15.03 -15.54 16.16
C ILE A 4 16.12 -15.48 15.11
N THR A 5 15.73 -15.38 13.84
CA THR A 5 16.64 -15.28 12.70
C THR A 5 16.30 -14.04 11.87
N VAL A 6 17.32 -13.27 11.50
CA VAL A 6 17.19 -12.13 10.59
C VAL A 6 18.15 -12.35 9.42
N PRO A 7 17.70 -13.01 8.33
CA PRO A 7 18.56 -13.33 7.20
C PRO A 7 18.97 -12.05 6.45
N ASP A 8 20.26 -11.85 6.26
CA ASP A 8 20.85 -10.69 5.59
C ASP A 8 20.59 -10.66 4.06
N TRP A 9 20.24 -11.82 3.50
CA TRP A 9 19.99 -12.03 2.08
C TRP A 9 18.53 -11.82 1.66
N VAL A 10 17.56 -11.77 2.58
CA VAL A 10 16.17 -11.43 2.27
C VAL A 10 16.07 -9.91 2.18
N VAL A 11 16.32 -9.39 0.98
CA VAL A 11 16.39 -7.94 0.77
C VAL A 11 15.72 -7.51 -0.53
N HIS A 12 15.11 -6.32 -0.50
CA HIS A 12 14.67 -5.61 -1.69
C HIS A 12 15.70 -4.56 -2.08
N LYS A 13 16.16 -4.63 -3.33
CA LYS A 13 17.09 -3.66 -3.92
C LYS A 13 16.66 -3.39 -5.36
N PRO A 14 16.57 -2.12 -5.78
CA PRO A 14 16.31 -1.79 -7.18
C PRO A 14 17.45 -2.27 -8.09
N ASP A 15 18.69 -2.21 -7.57
CA ASP A 15 19.92 -2.60 -8.26
C ASP A 15 20.94 -3.11 -7.22
N GLU A 16 21.89 -3.96 -7.62
CA GLU A 16 22.91 -4.55 -6.71
C GLU A 16 23.74 -3.52 -5.96
N ARG A 17 23.90 -2.32 -6.53
CA ARG A 17 24.71 -1.22 -5.96
C ARG A 17 23.93 -0.32 -5.01
N THR A 18 22.61 -0.50 -4.88
CA THR A 18 21.75 0.35 -4.07
C THR A 18 21.61 -0.17 -2.64
N LYS A 19 21.23 0.73 -1.73
CA LYS A 19 20.87 0.36 -0.36
C LYS A 19 19.58 -0.46 -0.35
N ARG A 20 19.36 -1.22 0.72
CA ARG A 20 18.11 -1.91 1.01
C ARG A 20 16.94 -0.93 0.95
N THR A 21 15.82 -1.37 0.39
CA THR A 21 14.58 -0.58 0.31
C THR A 21 13.54 -1.18 1.25
N THR A 22 12.58 -0.37 1.66
CA THR A 22 11.48 -0.76 2.55
C THR A 22 10.76 -1.99 2.03
N ILE A 23 10.49 -2.94 2.93
CA ILE A 23 9.57 -4.05 2.73
C ILE A 23 8.26 -3.70 3.43
N TYR A 24 7.17 -3.64 2.67
CA TYR A 24 5.87 -3.22 3.19
C TYR A 24 5.00 -4.38 3.64
N SER A 25 5.17 -5.55 3.07
CA SER A 25 4.31 -6.70 3.37
C SER A 25 5.07 -8.01 3.24
N VAL A 26 4.68 -8.97 4.06
CA VAL A 26 5.14 -10.36 4.03
C VAL A 26 3.95 -11.30 4.06
N SER A 27 4.00 -12.38 3.27
CA SER A 27 2.98 -13.42 3.27
C SER A 27 3.61 -14.80 3.22
N VAL A 28 3.10 -15.71 4.02
CA VAL A 28 3.56 -17.11 4.10
C VAL A 28 2.65 -17.97 3.25
N HIS A 29 3.22 -18.81 2.39
CA HIS A 29 2.46 -19.80 1.64
C HIS A 29 1.90 -20.86 2.60
N PRO A 30 0.65 -21.33 2.39
CA PRO A 30 0.00 -22.24 3.34
C PRO A 30 0.69 -23.60 3.52
N ASP A 31 1.56 -24.01 2.58
CA ASP A 31 2.40 -25.21 2.75
C ASP A 31 3.64 -24.98 3.63
N GLY A 32 3.89 -23.73 4.05
CA GLY A 32 5.01 -23.35 4.91
C GLY A 32 6.39 -23.31 4.20
N THR A 33 6.48 -23.65 2.91
CA THR A 33 7.78 -23.80 2.20
C THR A 33 8.36 -22.51 1.68
N ARG A 34 7.55 -21.43 1.59
CA ARG A 34 7.96 -20.16 1.01
C ARG A 34 7.28 -18.96 1.62
N ILE A 35 7.90 -17.80 1.51
CA ILE A 35 7.32 -16.49 1.81
C ILE A 35 7.40 -15.59 0.59
N ALA A 36 6.41 -14.72 0.43
CA ALA A 36 6.42 -13.61 -0.52
C ALA A 36 6.60 -12.29 0.23
N THR A 37 7.41 -11.39 -0.33
CA THR A 37 7.63 -10.04 0.20
C THR A 37 7.33 -9.00 -0.87
N GLY A 38 6.66 -7.90 -0.50
CA GLY A 38 6.38 -6.75 -1.35
C GLY A 38 7.15 -5.52 -0.87
N GLY A 39 7.78 -4.79 -1.77
CA GLY A 39 8.66 -3.69 -1.39
C GLY A 39 8.54 -2.42 -2.22
N LEU A 40 9.26 -1.40 -1.78
CA LEU A 40 9.36 -0.10 -2.44
C LEU A 40 10.01 -0.19 -3.83
N ASP A 41 10.78 -1.24 -4.11
CA ASP A 41 11.42 -1.50 -5.40
C ASP A 41 10.44 -1.95 -6.50
N THR A 42 9.13 -1.85 -6.26
CA THR A 42 8.04 -2.22 -7.18
C THR A 42 7.93 -3.72 -7.47
N LYS A 43 8.71 -4.54 -6.77
CA LYS A 43 8.81 -5.98 -7.01
C LYS A 43 8.20 -6.78 -5.88
N ILE A 44 7.76 -7.98 -6.23
CA ILE A 44 7.46 -9.04 -5.27
C ILE A 44 8.58 -10.07 -5.39
N ARG A 45 9.10 -10.52 -4.27
CA ARG A 45 10.13 -11.56 -4.23
C ARG A 45 9.59 -12.74 -3.45
N ILE A 46 9.87 -13.95 -3.94
CA ILE A 46 9.48 -15.20 -3.29
C ILE A 46 10.75 -15.92 -2.84
N TRP A 47 10.76 -16.31 -1.57
CA TRP A 47 11.90 -16.88 -0.87
C TRP A 47 11.54 -18.22 -0.27
N ALA A 48 12.49 -19.17 -0.24
CA ALA A 48 12.32 -20.41 0.49
C ALA A 48 12.43 -20.17 2.01
N THR A 49 11.61 -20.85 2.80
CA THR A 49 11.60 -20.73 4.28
C THR A 49 12.68 -21.55 4.95
N ALA A 50 13.03 -22.74 4.41
CA ALA A 50 14.01 -23.61 5.02
C ALA A 50 15.38 -22.93 5.25
N PRO A 51 15.97 -22.17 4.28
CA PRO A 51 17.22 -21.45 4.52
C PRO A 51 17.09 -20.23 5.46
N ILE A 52 15.87 -19.79 5.76
CA ILE A 52 15.64 -18.74 6.76
C ILE A 52 15.73 -19.31 8.16
N LEU A 53 15.23 -20.53 8.35
CA LEU A 53 15.16 -21.20 9.66
C LEU A 53 16.42 -22.00 9.97
N ASP A 54 17.10 -22.50 8.94
CA ASP A 54 18.32 -23.29 9.03
C ASP A 54 19.34 -22.79 7.99
N GLU A 55 20.43 -22.18 8.45
CA GLU A 55 21.49 -21.65 7.59
C GLU A 55 22.22 -22.73 6.78
N ASP A 56 22.23 -23.97 7.28
CA ASP A 56 22.86 -25.13 6.63
C ASP A 56 21.95 -25.78 5.58
N ALA A 57 20.70 -25.31 5.42
CA ALA A 57 19.78 -25.82 4.43
C ALA A 57 20.34 -25.63 2.99
N ARG A 58 20.30 -26.71 2.21
CA ARG A 58 20.83 -26.74 0.83
C ARG A 58 19.85 -26.18 -0.22
N GLU A 59 18.69 -25.78 0.20
CA GLU A 59 17.66 -25.24 -0.67
C GLU A 59 18.03 -23.86 -1.20
N PRO A 60 17.59 -23.53 -2.43
CA PRO A 60 17.84 -22.20 -2.98
C PRO A 60 17.12 -21.13 -2.17
N ARG A 61 17.82 -20.06 -1.82
CA ARG A 61 17.34 -18.96 -0.99
C ARG A 61 16.25 -18.13 -1.69
N HIS A 62 16.45 -17.78 -2.96
CA HIS A 62 15.54 -16.98 -3.77
C HIS A 62 14.87 -17.86 -4.84
N LEU A 63 13.54 -17.84 -4.92
CA LEU A 63 12.77 -18.67 -5.83
C LEU A 63 12.38 -17.93 -7.11
N CYS A 64 11.85 -16.70 -7.00
CA CYS A 64 11.58 -15.86 -8.16
C CYS A 64 11.32 -14.39 -7.76
N THR A 65 11.36 -13.52 -8.79
CA THR A 65 10.99 -12.11 -8.70
C THR A 65 9.85 -11.79 -9.68
N LEU A 66 8.78 -11.13 -9.19
CA LEU A 66 7.64 -10.73 -9.99
C LEU A 66 7.68 -9.20 -10.17
N ALA A 67 7.81 -8.74 -11.41
CA ALA A 67 7.97 -7.33 -11.76
C ALA A 67 6.90 -6.93 -12.77
N ARG A 68 5.72 -6.53 -12.32
CA ARG A 68 4.62 -6.05 -13.15
C ARG A 68 3.94 -4.81 -12.61
N HIS A 69 4.18 -4.48 -11.34
CA HIS A 69 3.76 -3.21 -10.77
C HIS A 69 4.68 -2.08 -11.23
N THR A 70 4.12 -0.90 -11.36
CA THR A 70 4.85 0.34 -11.69
C THR A 70 5.11 1.20 -10.47
N GLY A 71 4.51 0.84 -9.35
CA GLY A 71 4.65 1.49 -8.06
C GLY A 71 5.02 0.52 -6.94
N ALA A 72 5.21 1.02 -5.72
CA ALA A 72 5.56 0.22 -4.55
C ALA A 72 4.49 -0.85 -4.25
N VAL A 73 4.92 -2.05 -3.91
CA VAL A 73 4.01 -3.13 -3.52
C VAL A 73 3.73 -3.03 -2.02
N LEU A 74 2.52 -2.61 -1.67
CA LEU A 74 2.11 -2.31 -0.29
C LEU A 74 1.55 -3.52 0.45
N ALA A 75 0.94 -4.45 -0.27
CA ALA A 75 0.35 -5.66 0.31
C ALA A 75 0.58 -6.87 -0.58
N VAL A 76 0.89 -8.01 0.02
CA VAL A 76 0.96 -9.32 -0.62
C VAL A 76 0.26 -10.35 0.25
N ARG A 77 -0.62 -11.20 -0.35
CA ARG A 77 -1.33 -12.24 0.40
C ARG A 77 -1.52 -13.49 -0.46
N PHE A 78 -1.02 -14.62 0.02
CA PHE A 78 -1.37 -15.92 -0.56
C PHE A 78 -2.83 -16.28 -0.24
N SER A 79 -3.50 -16.97 -1.16
CA SER A 79 -4.78 -17.62 -0.88
C SER A 79 -4.58 -18.80 0.08
N HIS A 80 -5.63 -19.19 0.81
CA HIS A 80 -5.57 -20.33 1.75
C HIS A 80 -5.34 -21.67 1.03
N SER A 81 -5.70 -21.75 -0.26
CA SER A 81 -5.36 -22.89 -1.13
C SER A 81 -3.90 -22.90 -1.58
N GLY A 82 -3.17 -21.79 -1.46
CA GLY A 82 -1.84 -21.63 -2.03
C GLY A 82 -1.80 -21.51 -3.56
N ARG A 83 -2.96 -21.54 -4.22
CA ARG A 83 -3.05 -21.45 -5.68
C ARG A 83 -2.70 -20.07 -6.21
N TYR A 84 -3.13 -19.04 -5.50
CA TYR A 84 -2.98 -17.65 -5.91
C TYR A 84 -2.16 -16.85 -4.91
N LEU A 85 -1.43 -15.88 -5.43
CA LEU A 85 -0.87 -14.79 -4.67
C LEU A 85 -1.54 -13.50 -5.18
N VAL A 86 -1.92 -12.59 -4.30
CA VAL A 86 -2.43 -11.27 -4.70
C VAL A 86 -1.52 -10.20 -4.15
N SER A 87 -1.26 -9.19 -4.97
CA SER A 87 -0.46 -8.03 -4.60
C SER A 87 -1.24 -6.74 -4.86
N GLY A 88 -1.16 -5.79 -3.94
CA GLY A 88 -1.69 -4.43 -4.05
C GLY A 88 -0.56 -3.40 -4.05
N SER A 89 -0.73 -2.35 -4.84
CA SER A 89 0.32 -1.37 -5.08
C SER A 89 -0.21 0.07 -5.06
N ASP A 90 0.68 1.03 -4.90
CA ASP A 90 0.44 2.46 -5.10
C ASP A 90 0.21 2.82 -6.58
N ASP A 91 0.41 1.87 -7.51
CA ASP A 91 -0.04 2.00 -8.91
C ASP A 91 -1.56 1.85 -9.08
N THR A 92 -2.32 1.84 -7.98
CA THR A 92 -3.79 1.77 -7.89
C THR A 92 -4.40 0.42 -8.31
N VAL A 93 -3.60 -0.59 -8.59
CA VAL A 93 -4.07 -1.88 -9.10
C VAL A 93 -3.69 -3.00 -8.13
N ALA A 94 -4.60 -3.94 -7.93
CA ALA A 94 -4.23 -5.26 -7.39
C ALA A 94 -4.01 -6.25 -8.54
N VAL A 95 -3.04 -7.15 -8.37
CA VAL A 95 -2.67 -8.16 -9.37
C VAL A 95 -2.76 -9.55 -8.75
N VAL A 96 -3.42 -10.45 -9.44
CA VAL A 96 -3.50 -11.88 -9.09
C VAL A 96 -2.45 -12.64 -9.86
N TRP A 97 -1.67 -13.44 -9.16
CA TRP A 97 -0.62 -14.30 -9.69
C TRP A 97 -0.98 -15.76 -9.47
N GLU A 98 -0.64 -16.61 -10.40
CA GLU A 98 -0.85 -18.06 -10.34
C GLU A 98 0.45 -18.78 -10.64
N LEU A 99 0.76 -19.82 -9.86
CA LEU A 99 1.94 -20.65 -10.10
C LEU A 99 1.75 -21.48 -11.35
N ASP A 100 2.66 -21.35 -12.33
CA ASP A 100 2.68 -22.11 -13.56
C ASP A 100 3.67 -23.27 -13.45
N GLU A 101 3.16 -24.46 -13.17
CA GLU A 101 3.96 -25.68 -13.03
C GLU A 101 4.49 -26.22 -14.36
N SER A 102 3.93 -25.75 -15.49
CA SER A 102 4.27 -26.23 -16.83
C SER A 102 5.41 -25.47 -17.49
N ALA A 103 5.76 -24.29 -16.95
CA ALA A 103 6.78 -23.44 -17.54
C ALA A 103 8.20 -23.99 -17.34
N ALA A 104 9.01 -23.93 -18.40
CA ALA A 104 10.44 -24.25 -18.29
C ALA A 104 11.17 -23.14 -17.48
N PRO A 105 12.22 -23.48 -16.71
CA PRO A 105 12.88 -22.55 -15.78
C PRO A 105 13.73 -21.45 -16.44
N THR A 106 13.30 -20.90 -17.57
CA THR A 106 14.01 -19.82 -18.27
C THR A 106 13.07 -18.65 -18.56
N SER A 107 13.16 -17.61 -17.74
CA SER A 107 12.55 -16.32 -18.05
C SER A 107 13.39 -15.59 -19.10
N PHE A 108 12.80 -15.33 -20.27
CA PHE A 108 13.44 -14.51 -21.32
C PHE A 108 13.63 -13.08 -20.78
N GLY A 109 14.89 -12.64 -20.63
CA GLY A 109 15.24 -11.24 -20.35
C GLY A 109 15.49 -10.87 -18.89
N SER A 110 15.44 -11.80 -17.93
CA SER A 110 15.91 -11.56 -16.56
C SER A 110 17.30 -12.16 -16.35
N SER A 111 18.18 -11.42 -15.69
CA SER A 111 19.52 -11.89 -15.28
C SER A 111 19.48 -12.81 -14.05
N GLU A 112 18.34 -12.86 -13.33
CA GLU A 112 18.16 -13.70 -12.15
C GLU A 112 17.53 -15.04 -12.54
N PRO A 113 18.08 -16.19 -12.09
CA PRO A 113 17.49 -17.50 -12.34
C PRO A 113 16.17 -17.61 -11.56
N ALA A 114 15.05 -17.76 -12.27
CA ALA A 114 13.76 -18.06 -11.68
C ALA A 114 13.60 -19.57 -11.55
N LEU A 115 13.44 -20.07 -10.33
CA LEU A 115 13.17 -21.48 -10.03
C LEU A 115 11.68 -21.80 -10.07
N GLU A 116 10.86 -20.77 -9.84
CA GLU A 116 9.41 -20.84 -9.95
C GLU A 116 8.90 -19.83 -10.96
N HIS A 117 7.83 -20.19 -11.65
CA HIS A 117 7.16 -19.30 -12.59
C HIS A 117 5.77 -18.96 -12.09
N TRP A 118 5.63 -17.71 -11.64
CA TRP A 118 4.34 -17.13 -11.31
C TRP A 118 3.90 -16.23 -12.47
N ARG A 119 2.82 -16.60 -13.14
CA ARG A 119 2.24 -15.78 -14.20
C ARG A 119 1.22 -14.82 -13.63
N MET A 120 1.11 -13.66 -14.23
CA MET A 120 0.01 -12.75 -13.96
C MET A 120 -1.28 -13.38 -14.50
N HIS A 121 -2.17 -13.76 -13.57
CA HIS A 121 -3.47 -14.36 -13.90
C HIS A 121 -4.50 -13.26 -14.26
N ARG A 122 -4.64 -12.24 -13.41
CA ARG A 122 -5.58 -11.14 -13.63
C ARG A 122 -5.12 -9.84 -12.96
N ARG A 123 -5.47 -8.71 -13.59
CA ARG A 123 -5.41 -7.38 -12.97
C ARG A 123 -6.79 -7.01 -12.46
N LEU A 124 -6.85 -6.40 -11.27
CA LEU A 124 -8.08 -5.99 -10.60
C LEU A 124 -8.14 -4.45 -10.55
N PRO A 125 -8.59 -3.80 -11.62
CA PRO A 125 -8.76 -2.34 -11.64
C PRO A 125 -10.01 -1.93 -10.88
N GLY A 126 -9.95 -0.86 -10.11
CA GLY A 126 -11.15 -0.37 -9.39
C GLY A 126 -10.85 0.66 -8.33
N HIS A 127 -9.66 0.62 -7.73
CA HIS A 127 -9.17 1.68 -6.86
C HIS A 127 -8.68 2.88 -7.68
N THR A 128 -8.84 4.06 -7.12
CA THR A 128 -8.35 5.34 -7.71
C THR A 128 -7.13 5.88 -6.97
N SER A 129 -6.72 5.23 -5.90
CA SER A 129 -5.53 5.52 -5.12
C SER A 129 -4.87 4.20 -4.68
N ASP A 130 -3.83 4.27 -3.85
CA ASP A 130 -3.01 3.17 -3.40
C ASP A 130 -3.83 2.04 -2.79
N VAL A 131 -3.54 0.80 -3.17
CA VAL A 131 -4.12 -0.41 -2.55
C VAL A 131 -3.27 -0.76 -1.34
N THR A 132 -3.79 -0.49 -0.15
CA THR A 132 -3.04 -0.55 1.11
C THR A 132 -3.03 -1.92 1.77
N ASP A 133 -4.13 -2.68 1.66
CA ASP A 133 -4.21 -4.01 2.27
C ASP A 133 -5.16 -4.93 1.50
N ILE A 134 -4.99 -6.24 1.72
CA ILE A 134 -5.67 -7.32 1.02
C ILE A 134 -6.00 -8.43 2.01
N SER A 135 -7.18 -9.03 1.88
CA SER A 135 -7.56 -10.21 2.68
C SER A 135 -8.36 -11.21 1.86
N TRP A 136 -8.08 -12.48 2.06
CA TRP A 136 -8.85 -13.59 1.53
C TRP A 136 -9.86 -14.09 2.57
N SER A 137 -11.04 -14.55 2.11
CA SER A 137 -11.93 -15.33 2.97
C SER A 137 -11.35 -16.74 3.19
N GLU A 138 -11.72 -17.40 4.29
CA GLU A 138 -11.17 -18.70 4.70
C GLU A 138 -11.32 -19.80 3.64
N SER A 139 -12.43 -19.75 2.86
CA SER A 139 -12.70 -20.68 1.76
C SER A 139 -12.18 -20.22 0.40
N ASP A 140 -11.42 -19.11 0.32
CA ASP A 140 -11.02 -18.46 -0.91
C ASP A 140 -12.19 -17.99 -1.81
N THR A 141 -13.44 -17.98 -1.30
CA THR A 141 -14.61 -17.55 -2.08
C THR A 141 -14.61 -16.07 -2.40
N TYR A 142 -14.07 -15.26 -1.50
CA TYR A 142 -13.98 -13.81 -1.64
C TYR A 142 -12.58 -13.31 -1.41
N LEU A 143 -12.27 -12.23 -2.11
CA LEU A 143 -11.06 -11.42 -1.92
C LEU A 143 -11.51 -9.99 -1.64
N ALA A 144 -10.98 -9.36 -0.61
CA ALA A 144 -11.19 -7.95 -0.31
C ALA A 144 -9.91 -7.14 -0.57
N THR A 145 -10.04 -5.99 -1.20
CA THR A 145 -8.97 -5.00 -1.36
C THR A 145 -9.43 -3.66 -0.81
N VAL A 146 -8.55 -2.95 -0.14
CA VAL A 146 -8.84 -1.62 0.44
C VAL A 146 -7.76 -0.63 0.05
N GLY A 147 -8.11 0.66 0.06
CA GLY A 147 -7.17 1.68 -0.40
C GLY A 147 -7.37 3.07 0.20
N LEU A 148 -6.45 3.96 -0.18
CA LEU A 148 -6.47 5.37 0.22
C LEU A 148 -7.61 6.16 -0.43
N ASP A 149 -8.37 5.57 -1.36
CA ASP A 149 -9.61 6.11 -1.94
C ASP A 149 -10.84 5.90 -1.05
N SER A 150 -10.66 5.45 0.19
CA SER A 150 -11.72 5.17 1.17
C SER A 150 -12.69 4.05 0.72
N LEU A 151 -12.31 3.26 -0.26
CA LEU A 151 -13.13 2.17 -0.79
C LEU A 151 -12.69 0.82 -0.21
N VAL A 152 -13.68 -0.07 -0.09
CA VAL A 152 -13.48 -1.51 0.11
C VAL A 152 -14.10 -2.19 -1.10
N ILE A 153 -13.31 -2.94 -1.85
CA ILE A 153 -13.78 -3.64 -3.05
C ILE A 153 -13.71 -5.14 -2.79
N ILE A 154 -14.82 -5.80 -3.01
CA ILE A 154 -14.96 -7.24 -2.87
C ILE A 154 -14.96 -7.88 -4.27
N TRP A 155 -14.14 -8.90 -4.42
CA TRP A 155 -13.96 -9.68 -5.63
C TRP A 155 -14.35 -11.13 -5.38
N SER A 156 -14.86 -11.81 -6.41
CA SER A 156 -15.01 -13.26 -6.38
C SER A 156 -13.63 -13.93 -6.38
N GLY A 157 -13.38 -14.88 -5.49
CA GLY A 157 -12.12 -15.60 -5.46
C GLY A 157 -11.92 -16.58 -6.62
N ASP A 158 -13.00 -17.00 -7.28
CA ASP A 158 -12.94 -17.92 -8.42
C ASP A 158 -12.74 -17.18 -9.75
N THR A 159 -13.58 -16.15 -10.00
CA THR A 159 -13.60 -15.43 -11.28
C THR A 159 -12.84 -14.12 -11.27
N PHE A 160 -12.53 -13.60 -10.08
CA PHE A 160 -11.92 -12.27 -9.86
C PHE A 160 -12.76 -11.13 -10.45
N ASP A 161 -14.07 -11.33 -10.61
CA ASP A 161 -14.99 -10.28 -10.97
C ASP A 161 -15.37 -9.49 -9.72
N ARG A 162 -15.62 -8.19 -9.90
CA ARG A 162 -16.02 -7.32 -8.79
C ARG A 162 -17.44 -7.64 -8.35
N VAL A 163 -17.58 -8.15 -7.12
CA VAL A 163 -18.87 -8.47 -6.48
C VAL A 163 -19.51 -7.21 -5.90
N ARG A 164 -18.75 -6.42 -5.15
CA ARG A 164 -19.27 -5.24 -4.47
C ARG A 164 -18.20 -4.16 -4.30
N THR A 165 -18.62 -2.91 -4.29
CA THR A 165 -17.81 -1.78 -3.80
C THR A 165 -18.56 -1.18 -2.62
N ILE A 166 -17.94 -1.19 -1.45
CA ILE A 166 -18.48 -0.65 -0.21
C ILE A 166 -17.92 0.76 -0.02
N ARG A 167 -18.83 1.72 0.16
CA ARG A 167 -18.53 3.12 0.43
C ARG A 167 -19.13 3.46 1.79
N GLY A 168 -18.31 3.59 2.81
CA GLY A 168 -18.81 3.86 4.16
C GLY A 168 -17.76 4.40 5.10
N HIS A 169 -16.47 4.37 4.71
CA HIS A 169 -15.41 5.11 5.37
C HIS A 169 -15.29 6.52 4.80
N HIS A 170 -14.92 7.46 5.66
CA HIS A 170 -14.68 8.87 5.29
C HIS A 170 -13.19 9.23 5.28
N GLY A 171 -12.31 8.28 5.55
CA GLY A 171 -10.86 8.40 5.54
C GLY A 171 -10.21 7.21 4.85
N PHE A 172 -8.90 7.26 4.72
CA PHE A 172 -8.09 6.21 4.11
C PHE A 172 -8.30 4.88 4.82
N VAL A 173 -8.63 3.83 4.09
CA VAL A 173 -8.73 2.48 4.64
C VAL A 173 -7.36 1.83 4.59
N LYS A 174 -6.84 1.41 5.75
CA LYS A 174 -5.45 0.97 5.91
C LYS A 174 -5.30 -0.46 6.44
N GLY A 175 -6.40 -1.15 6.64
CA GLY A 175 -6.39 -2.55 7.06
C GLY A 175 -7.73 -3.23 6.77
N VAL A 176 -7.66 -4.53 6.45
CA VAL A 176 -8.82 -5.37 6.17
C VAL A 176 -8.55 -6.81 6.62
N ALA A 177 -9.55 -7.46 7.23
CA ALA A 177 -9.47 -8.86 7.59
C ALA A 177 -10.83 -9.55 7.52
N PHE A 178 -10.90 -10.67 6.81
CA PHE A 178 -12.03 -11.56 6.88
C PHE A 178 -12.05 -12.32 8.21
N ASP A 179 -13.23 -12.49 8.74
CA ASP A 179 -13.53 -13.37 9.85
C ASP A 179 -13.35 -14.85 9.45
N PRO A 180 -12.68 -15.68 10.25
CA PRO A 180 -12.49 -17.10 9.93
C PRO A 180 -13.79 -17.92 9.88
N THR A 181 -14.92 -17.39 10.36
CA THR A 181 -16.26 -17.98 10.16
C THR A 181 -16.93 -17.52 8.87
N GLU A 182 -16.33 -16.57 8.14
CA GLU A 182 -16.82 -15.95 6.91
C GLU A 182 -18.15 -15.19 7.03
N LEU A 183 -18.57 -14.84 8.25
CA LEU A 183 -19.78 -14.06 8.47
C LEU A 183 -19.55 -12.56 8.41
N PHE A 184 -18.33 -12.12 8.68
CA PHE A 184 -17.96 -10.71 8.77
C PHE A 184 -16.66 -10.38 8.03
N LEU A 185 -16.57 -9.12 7.64
CA LEU A 185 -15.36 -8.48 7.16
C LEU A 185 -15.09 -7.26 8.06
N ALA A 186 -13.90 -7.13 8.60
CA ALA A 186 -13.50 -5.96 9.37
C ALA A 186 -12.58 -5.06 8.54
N THR A 187 -12.76 -3.75 8.66
CA THR A 187 -11.93 -2.73 7.99
C THR A 187 -11.55 -1.63 8.98
N SER A 188 -10.33 -1.13 8.91
CA SER A 188 -9.83 -0.03 9.74
C SER A 188 -9.41 1.16 8.90
N SER A 189 -9.71 2.38 9.39
CA SER A 189 -9.55 3.60 8.61
C SER A 189 -9.00 4.76 9.46
N ASP A 190 -8.38 5.72 8.77
CA ASP A 190 -7.98 7.01 9.33
C ASP A 190 -9.17 7.89 9.77
N ASP A 191 -10.41 7.51 9.42
CA ASP A 191 -11.62 8.15 9.96
C ASP A 191 -11.84 7.82 11.46
N ARG A 192 -10.87 7.14 12.08
CA ARG A 192 -10.88 6.72 13.48
C ARG A 192 -11.99 5.73 13.81
N THR A 193 -12.34 4.91 12.84
CA THR A 193 -13.30 3.82 13.03
C THR A 193 -12.75 2.49 12.54
N VAL A 194 -13.13 1.44 13.24
CA VAL A 194 -13.12 0.08 12.71
C VAL A 194 -14.56 -0.28 12.39
N LYS A 195 -14.82 -0.69 11.15
CA LYS A 195 -16.15 -1.08 10.70
C LYS A 195 -16.21 -2.56 10.42
N VAL A 196 -17.31 -3.17 10.82
CA VAL A 196 -17.59 -4.59 10.59
C VAL A 196 -18.77 -4.70 9.61
N TRP A 197 -18.57 -5.47 8.56
CA TRP A 197 -19.51 -5.64 7.47
C TRP A 197 -19.97 -7.11 7.42
N ARG A 198 -21.27 -7.34 7.23
CA ARG A 198 -21.81 -8.68 7.03
C ARG A 198 -21.48 -9.18 5.62
N THR A 199 -21.02 -10.40 5.49
CA THR A 199 -20.62 -10.95 4.17
C THR A 199 -21.81 -11.34 3.28
N HIS A 200 -22.99 -11.61 3.84
CA HIS A 200 -24.16 -12.05 3.07
C HIS A 200 -24.83 -10.93 2.26
N ASP A 201 -24.77 -9.70 2.73
CA ASP A 201 -25.39 -8.53 2.07
C ASP A 201 -24.45 -7.33 1.92
N TRP A 202 -23.24 -7.42 2.50
CA TRP A 202 -22.24 -6.36 2.57
C TRP A 202 -22.75 -5.09 3.29
N GLY A 203 -23.74 -5.26 4.17
CA GLY A 203 -24.26 -4.21 5.03
C GLY A 203 -23.37 -3.97 6.23
N LEU A 204 -23.40 -2.72 6.77
CA LEU A 204 -22.71 -2.37 8.00
C LEU A 204 -23.36 -3.08 9.19
N GLU A 205 -22.58 -3.81 9.96
CA GLU A 205 -22.99 -4.44 11.21
C GLU A 205 -22.66 -3.54 12.41
N ALA A 206 -21.42 -3.08 12.49
CA ALA A 206 -20.98 -2.24 13.60
C ALA A 206 -19.95 -1.21 13.15
N SER A 207 -19.90 -0.09 13.88
CA SER A 207 -18.87 0.94 13.72
C SER A 207 -18.29 1.25 15.09
N ILE A 208 -17.04 0.92 15.30
CA ILE A 208 -16.31 1.00 16.57
C ILE A 208 -15.39 2.21 16.49
N SER A 209 -15.59 3.19 17.37
CA SER A 209 -14.83 4.43 17.37
C SER A 209 -14.12 4.73 18.68
N ASP A 210 -14.62 4.20 19.80
CA ASP A 210 -14.15 4.57 21.14
C ASP A 210 -12.65 4.37 21.34
N PRO A 211 -12.02 3.24 20.99
CA PRO A 211 -10.59 3.06 21.16
C PRO A 211 -9.73 3.93 20.22
N PHE A 212 -10.35 4.55 19.21
CA PHE A 212 -9.63 5.25 18.15
C PHE A 212 -9.79 6.77 18.19
N ARG A 213 -10.55 7.33 19.13
CA ARG A 213 -10.82 8.78 19.20
C ARG A 213 -9.55 9.64 19.22
N SER A 214 -8.52 9.18 19.94
CA SER A 214 -7.24 9.88 20.07
C SER A 214 -6.13 9.29 19.19
N SER A 215 -6.45 8.32 18.32
CA SER A 215 -5.45 7.64 17.50
C SER A 215 -4.76 8.59 16.53
N PRO A 216 -3.43 8.47 16.37
CA PRO A 216 -2.71 9.26 15.39
C PRO A 216 -3.04 8.79 13.98
N SER A 217 -3.14 9.73 13.04
CA SER A 217 -3.28 9.44 11.60
C SER A 217 -1.94 9.23 10.88
N SER A 218 -0.83 9.25 11.62
CA SER A 218 0.53 9.14 11.08
C SER A 218 0.99 7.71 10.77
N THR A 219 0.23 6.70 11.19
CA THR A 219 0.55 5.29 10.92
C THR A 219 0.31 4.95 9.46
N PHE A 220 1.24 4.16 8.89
CA PHE A 220 1.16 3.77 7.48
C PHE A 220 0.09 2.70 7.24
N PHE A 221 0.03 1.68 8.12
CA PHE A 221 -0.95 0.60 8.10
C PHE A 221 -1.69 0.50 9.43
N HIS A 222 -2.92 -0.06 9.39
CA HIS A 222 -3.73 -0.43 10.55
C HIS A 222 -4.19 -1.88 10.40
N ARG A 223 -3.24 -2.80 10.23
CA ARG A 223 -3.56 -4.22 9.96
C ARG A 223 -4.14 -4.88 11.18
N LEU A 224 -5.33 -5.44 11.02
CA LEU A 224 -6.11 -6.08 12.07
C LEU A 224 -6.24 -7.58 11.80
N SER A 225 -6.55 -8.36 12.84
CA SER A 225 -6.66 -9.81 12.73
C SER A 225 -7.72 -10.37 13.66
N TRP A 226 -8.44 -11.38 13.20
CA TRP A 226 -9.37 -12.13 14.03
C TRP A 226 -8.64 -13.26 14.77
N THR A 227 -9.13 -13.61 15.97
CA THR A 227 -8.72 -14.85 16.61
C THR A 227 -9.16 -16.05 15.78
N PRO A 228 -8.45 -17.20 15.82
CA PRO A 228 -8.74 -18.33 14.93
C PRO A 228 -10.13 -18.94 15.12
N ASP A 229 -10.75 -18.77 16.29
CA ASP A 229 -12.16 -19.11 16.53
C ASP A 229 -13.16 -18.09 15.96
N GLY A 230 -12.73 -16.86 15.71
CA GLY A 230 -13.57 -15.75 15.28
C GLY A 230 -14.29 -15.02 16.40
N LYS A 231 -13.95 -15.29 17.68
CA LYS A 231 -14.61 -14.66 18.82
C LYS A 231 -14.16 -13.24 19.07
N PHE A 232 -12.90 -12.92 18.81
CA PHE A 232 -12.32 -11.62 19.04
C PHE A 232 -11.64 -11.06 17.79
N LEU A 233 -11.76 -9.74 17.62
CA LEU A 233 -11.02 -8.97 16.62
C LEU A 233 -9.96 -8.13 17.34
N LEU A 234 -8.70 -8.31 16.98
CA LEU A 234 -7.59 -7.46 17.43
C LEU A 234 -7.37 -6.33 16.44
N THR A 235 -7.27 -5.14 16.98
CA THR A 235 -7.16 -3.92 16.19
C THR A 235 -5.82 -3.25 16.40
N ALA A 236 -5.32 -2.60 15.37
CA ALA A 236 -4.14 -1.75 15.43
C ALA A 236 -4.51 -0.29 15.70
N ASN A 237 -3.52 0.52 16.05
CA ASN A 237 -3.62 1.97 16.20
C ASN A 237 -4.69 2.47 17.19
N ALA A 238 -4.99 1.70 18.24
CA ALA A 238 -5.88 2.10 19.31
C ALA A 238 -5.13 2.86 20.43
N MET A 239 -5.87 3.64 21.22
CA MET A 239 -5.32 4.36 22.36
C MET A 239 -6.23 4.23 23.59
N ASN A 240 -5.61 4.11 24.76
CA ASN A 240 -6.28 4.21 26.05
C ASN A 240 -5.67 5.39 26.82
N GLY A 241 -6.36 6.54 26.81
CA GLY A 241 -5.77 7.80 27.26
C GLY A 241 -4.53 8.15 26.44
N PRO A 242 -3.36 8.39 27.05
CA PRO A 242 -2.13 8.70 26.34
C PRO A 242 -1.34 7.45 25.89
N VAL A 243 -1.83 6.22 26.18
CA VAL A 243 -1.11 4.98 25.96
C VAL A 243 -1.54 4.32 24.66
N PHE A 244 -0.57 3.90 23.84
CA PHE A 244 -0.82 3.12 22.65
C PHE A 244 -1.14 1.67 23.01
N VAL A 245 -2.21 1.15 22.42
CA VAL A 245 -2.70 -0.20 22.72
C VAL A 245 -3.17 -0.91 21.46
N SER A 246 -3.29 -2.23 21.54
CA SER A 246 -4.13 -3.00 20.62
C SER A 246 -5.44 -3.32 21.33
N SER A 247 -6.56 -2.81 20.82
CA SER A 247 -7.87 -3.07 21.41
C SER A 247 -8.40 -4.41 20.93
N ILE A 248 -9.02 -5.15 21.86
CA ILE A 248 -9.67 -6.44 21.61
C ILE A 248 -11.17 -6.18 21.55
N VAL A 249 -11.78 -6.40 20.40
CA VAL A 249 -13.21 -6.22 20.18
C VAL A 249 -13.90 -7.58 20.23
N GLU A 250 -14.89 -7.71 21.10
CA GLU A 250 -15.66 -8.94 21.22
C GLU A 250 -16.75 -9.03 20.15
N ARG A 251 -16.87 -10.19 19.54
CA ARG A 251 -17.87 -10.47 18.51
C ARG A 251 -19.30 -10.33 19.05
N TYR A 252 -20.23 -9.85 18.26
CA TYR A 252 -21.64 -9.58 18.50
C TYR A 252 -21.94 -8.43 19.46
N THR A 253 -21.25 -8.30 20.56
CA THR A 253 -21.37 -7.15 21.48
C THR A 253 -20.66 -5.92 20.93
N TRP A 254 -19.62 -6.15 20.14
CA TRP A 254 -18.70 -5.15 19.59
C TRP A 254 -18.10 -4.25 20.67
N ALA A 255 -18.11 -4.74 21.91
CA ALA A 255 -17.46 -4.07 23.04
C ALA A 255 -15.93 -4.16 22.91
N SER A 256 -15.24 -3.13 23.35
CA SER A 256 -13.78 -2.97 23.25
C SER A 256 -13.13 -2.70 24.60
N ASP A 257 -13.61 -3.41 25.63
CA ASP A 257 -13.21 -3.19 27.04
C ASP A 257 -11.82 -3.72 27.36
N LEU A 258 -11.30 -4.62 26.53
CA LEU A 258 -9.99 -5.26 26.70
C LEU A 258 -8.97 -4.67 25.73
N ALA A 259 -7.74 -4.51 26.21
CA ALA A 259 -6.64 -4.05 25.39
C ALA A 259 -5.29 -4.68 25.81
N LEU A 260 -4.40 -4.88 24.84
CA LEU A 260 -3.02 -5.28 25.06
C LEU A 260 -2.14 -4.02 25.13
N VAL A 261 -1.45 -3.86 26.25
CA VAL A 261 -0.67 -2.65 26.58
C VAL A 261 0.80 -3.01 26.71
N GLY A 262 1.69 -2.27 26.08
CA GLY A 262 3.14 -2.49 26.23
C GLY A 262 4.03 -1.84 25.18
N HIS A 263 3.43 -1.21 24.17
CA HIS A 263 4.17 -0.48 23.13
C HIS A 263 4.27 1.02 23.45
N GLU A 264 5.42 1.60 23.13
CA GLU A 264 5.70 3.04 23.36
C GLU A 264 5.17 3.92 22.21
N HIS A 265 4.93 3.33 21.03
CA HIS A 265 4.38 4.00 19.85
C HIS A 265 3.21 3.20 19.27
N ALA A 266 2.58 3.79 18.25
CA ALA A 266 1.39 3.21 17.64
C ALA A 266 1.63 1.79 17.11
N VAL A 267 0.72 0.87 17.44
CA VAL A 267 0.71 -0.48 16.91
C VAL A 267 0.26 -0.41 15.44
N SER A 268 1.09 -0.89 14.52
CA SER A 268 0.81 -0.88 13.08
C SER A 268 0.10 -2.13 12.60
N VAL A 269 0.40 -3.26 13.23
CA VAL A 269 -0.08 -4.58 12.82
C VAL A 269 -0.38 -5.47 14.02
N ALA A 270 -1.53 -6.13 13.97
CA ALA A 270 -1.90 -7.22 14.85
C ALA A 270 -2.06 -8.49 14.01
N ALA A 271 -1.43 -9.59 14.41
CA ALA A 271 -1.47 -10.87 13.71
C ALA A 271 -1.76 -12.00 14.70
N CYS A 272 -2.91 -12.65 14.55
CA CYS A 272 -3.24 -13.85 15.32
C CYS A 272 -2.67 -15.09 14.63
N SER A 273 -2.16 -16.04 15.43
CA SER A 273 -1.83 -17.37 14.92
C SER A 273 -3.10 -18.04 14.37
N PRO A 274 -3.04 -18.74 13.23
CA PRO A 274 -4.18 -19.45 12.68
C PRO A 274 -4.59 -20.68 13.49
N GLN A 275 -3.76 -21.06 14.46
CA GLN A 275 -3.95 -22.25 15.30
C GLN A 275 -4.37 -21.89 16.73
N TRP A 276 -5.11 -22.79 17.36
CA TRP A 276 -5.30 -22.81 18.80
C TRP A 276 -4.27 -23.70 19.44
N PHE A 277 -3.83 -23.32 20.65
CA PHE A 277 -2.86 -24.06 21.44
C PHE A 277 -3.52 -24.54 22.73
N GLN A 278 -3.29 -25.80 23.10
CA GLN A 278 -3.92 -26.38 24.27
C GLN A 278 -2.92 -27.21 25.07
N ARG A 279 -2.74 -26.86 26.34
CA ARG A 279 -2.10 -27.74 27.31
C ARG A 279 -3.14 -28.71 27.86
N ALA A 280 -2.71 -29.92 28.19
CA ALA A 280 -3.59 -30.98 28.70
C ALA A 280 -4.60 -30.43 29.73
N GLU A 281 -5.88 -30.72 29.52
CA GLU A 281 -7.02 -30.36 30.39
C GLU A 281 -7.30 -28.84 30.55
N GLN A 282 -6.57 -27.97 29.89
CA GLN A 282 -6.82 -26.52 29.89
C GLN A 282 -7.69 -26.08 28.68
N GLN A 283 -8.33 -24.92 28.82
CA GLN A 283 -9.03 -24.33 27.67
C GLN A 283 -8.04 -23.92 26.58
N PRO A 284 -8.39 -24.08 25.31
CA PRO A 284 -7.57 -23.63 24.22
C PRO A 284 -7.30 -22.12 24.30
N VAL A 285 -6.11 -21.71 23.90
CA VAL A 285 -5.65 -20.32 23.90
C VAL A 285 -5.24 -19.89 22.49
N SER A 286 -5.45 -18.61 22.19
CA SER A 286 -4.96 -17.99 20.96
C SER A 286 -3.64 -17.27 21.24
N VAL A 287 -2.77 -17.25 20.25
CA VAL A 287 -1.50 -16.51 20.27
C VAL A 287 -1.60 -15.31 19.33
N VAL A 288 -1.17 -14.17 19.82
CA VAL A 288 -1.26 -12.89 19.12
C VAL A 288 0.10 -12.24 19.08
N ALA A 289 0.50 -11.75 17.92
CA ALA A 289 1.67 -10.89 17.76
C ALA A 289 1.24 -9.45 17.45
N LEU A 290 1.92 -8.48 18.05
CA LEU A 290 1.76 -7.06 17.78
C LEU A 290 3.08 -6.49 17.29
N GLY A 291 3.04 -5.72 16.20
CA GLY A 291 4.17 -4.98 15.68
C GLY A 291 3.88 -3.48 15.67
N ALA A 292 4.83 -2.67 16.10
CA ALA A 292 4.58 -1.26 16.30
C ALA A 292 5.67 -0.35 15.69
N GLN A 293 5.43 0.93 15.73
CA GLN A 293 6.36 1.96 15.27
C GLN A 293 7.57 2.14 16.20
N ASP A 294 7.54 1.55 17.40
CA ASP A 294 8.67 1.49 18.35
C ASP A 294 9.70 0.39 18.00
N GLN A 295 9.62 -0.20 16.81
CA GLN A 295 10.55 -1.22 16.28
C GLN A 295 10.46 -2.56 17.01
N THR A 296 9.50 -2.72 17.91
CA THR A 296 9.34 -3.92 18.73
C THR A 296 8.25 -4.85 18.19
N VAL A 297 8.45 -6.14 18.43
CA VAL A 297 7.44 -7.18 18.24
C VAL A 297 7.13 -7.79 19.59
N SER A 298 5.86 -7.80 19.98
CA SER A 298 5.40 -8.46 21.20
C SER A 298 4.47 -9.62 20.87
N VAL A 299 4.64 -10.75 21.59
CA VAL A 299 3.82 -11.96 21.42
C VAL A 299 3.06 -12.22 22.72
N TRP A 300 1.76 -12.43 22.60
CA TRP A 300 0.82 -12.58 23.70
C TRP A 300 0.06 -13.89 23.59
N VAL A 301 -0.32 -14.44 24.73
CA VAL A 301 -1.19 -15.61 24.84
C VAL A 301 -2.46 -15.19 25.57
N THR A 302 -3.62 -15.51 25.02
CA THR A 302 -4.91 -15.17 25.66
C THR A 302 -5.01 -15.80 27.04
N GLY A 303 -5.58 -15.03 27.99
CA GLY A 303 -5.66 -15.46 29.40
C GLY A 303 -4.42 -15.17 30.24
N ILE A 304 -3.32 -14.70 29.66
CA ILE A 304 -2.12 -14.29 30.38
C ILE A 304 -1.99 -12.76 30.32
N PRO A 305 -1.90 -12.04 31.47
CA PRO A 305 -1.95 -10.58 31.49
C PRO A 305 -0.63 -9.89 31.08
N ARG A 306 0.37 -10.63 30.66
CA ARG A 306 1.67 -10.12 30.22
C ARG A 306 2.13 -10.81 28.94
N PRO A 307 2.96 -10.16 28.11
CA PRO A 307 3.46 -10.77 26.90
C PRO A 307 4.33 -12.00 27.21
N LEU A 308 4.24 -12.99 26.32
CA LEU A 308 5.14 -14.14 26.32
C LEU A 308 6.56 -13.74 25.90
N LEU A 309 6.64 -12.88 24.90
CA LEU A 309 7.89 -12.38 24.32
C LEU A 309 7.75 -10.89 23.98
N VAL A 310 8.81 -10.13 24.22
CA VAL A 310 8.99 -8.79 23.68
C VAL A 310 10.36 -8.75 23.00
N ALA A 311 10.38 -8.79 21.68
CA ALA A 311 11.59 -8.67 20.88
C ALA A 311 11.87 -7.19 20.63
N ARG A 312 12.86 -6.64 21.34
CA ARG A 312 13.41 -5.28 21.13
C ARG A 312 14.66 -5.37 20.28
N ASP A 313 15.02 -4.27 19.66
CA ASP A 313 16.24 -4.16 18.82
C ASP A 313 16.29 -5.17 17.66
N LEU A 314 15.11 -5.71 17.26
CA LEU A 314 14.99 -6.64 16.15
C LEU A 314 15.12 -5.91 14.80
N PHE A 315 14.64 -4.68 14.74
CA PHE A 315 14.60 -3.83 13.56
C PHE A 315 15.15 -2.43 13.86
N GLU A 316 15.70 -1.77 12.84
CA GLU A 316 16.13 -0.37 12.94
C GLU A 316 14.99 0.63 12.73
N ARG A 317 13.83 0.17 12.20
CA ARG A 317 12.68 1.00 11.87
C ARG A 317 11.37 0.28 12.18
N HIS A 318 10.26 0.91 11.79
CA HIS A 318 8.90 0.44 12.06
C HIS A 318 8.61 -0.94 11.50
N VAL A 319 7.88 -1.75 12.28
CA VAL A 319 7.29 -3.00 11.79
C VAL A 319 6.13 -2.67 10.86
N MET A 320 6.16 -3.24 9.64
CA MET A 320 5.20 -2.93 8.59
C MET A 320 4.13 -4.01 8.42
N ASP A 321 4.52 -5.28 8.53
CA ASP A 321 3.62 -6.42 8.38
C ASP A 321 4.14 -7.64 9.13
N MET A 322 3.21 -8.53 9.49
CA MET A 322 3.52 -9.80 10.14
C MET A 322 2.53 -10.87 9.71
N GLN A 323 3.03 -12.10 9.54
CA GLN A 323 2.18 -13.27 9.31
C GLN A 323 2.76 -14.52 9.95
N TRP A 324 1.87 -15.32 10.54
CA TRP A 324 2.19 -16.64 11.06
C TRP A 324 2.22 -17.68 9.95
N SER A 325 3.06 -18.70 10.12
CA SER A 325 2.99 -19.93 9.33
C SER A 325 1.69 -20.68 9.60
N ALA A 326 1.28 -21.54 8.69
CA ALA A 326 0.02 -22.29 8.82
C ALA A 326 0.00 -23.26 10.01
N ASP A 327 1.16 -23.76 10.43
CA ASP A 327 1.31 -24.59 11.63
C ASP A 327 1.24 -23.77 12.94
N GLY A 328 1.29 -22.44 12.86
CA GLY A 328 1.18 -21.53 13.99
C GLY A 328 2.44 -21.36 14.84
N TYR A 329 3.56 -21.98 14.46
CA TYR A 329 4.78 -21.94 15.26
C TYR A 329 5.83 -20.94 14.79
N THR A 330 5.74 -20.44 13.57
CA THR A 330 6.70 -19.47 13.06
C THR A 330 6.02 -18.15 12.69
N LEU A 331 6.52 -17.05 13.23
CA LEU A 331 6.08 -15.70 12.90
C LEU A 331 7.12 -15.04 12.00
N TYR A 332 6.70 -14.57 10.83
CA TYR A 332 7.50 -13.72 9.96
C TYR A 332 7.07 -12.28 10.12
N ALA A 333 8.04 -11.37 10.29
CA ALA A 333 7.81 -9.94 10.42
C ALA A 333 8.71 -9.18 9.45
N CYS A 334 8.21 -8.11 8.84
CA CYS A 334 9.01 -7.25 7.97
C CYS A 334 9.00 -5.80 8.46
N SER A 335 10.06 -5.07 8.11
CA SER A 335 10.30 -3.70 8.56
C SER A 335 10.56 -2.74 7.41
N SER A 336 10.33 -1.46 7.70
CA SER A 336 10.67 -0.38 6.79
C SER A 336 12.18 -0.13 6.61
N ASP A 337 13.04 -0.83 7.37
CA ASP A 337 14.48 -0.86 7.15
C ASP A 337 14.90 -1.82 6.02
N GLY A 338 13.95 -2.60 5.49
CA GLY A 338 14.17 -3.54 4.40
C GLY A 338 14.66 -4.91 4.86
N THR A 339 14.41 -5.29 6.12
CA THR A 339 14.72 -6.61 6.69
C THR A 339 13.46 -7.41 6.96
N VAL A 340 13.63 -8.73 7.06
CA VAL A 340 12.61 -9.69 7.48
C VAL A 340 13.20 -10.50 8.64
N ALA A 341 12.41 -10.70 9.68
CA ALA A 341 12.74 -11.57 10.80
C ALA A 341 11.81 -12.77 10.84
N ALA A 342 12.34 -13.92 11.23
CA ALA A 342 11.57 -15.13 11.56
C ALA A 342 11.74 -15.43 13.06
N LEU A 343 10.62 -15.57 13.77
CA LEU A 343 10.57 -15.96 15.17
C LEU A 343 9.94 -17.36 15.23
N ALA A 344 10.76 -18.37 15.46
CA ALA A 344 10.33 -19.75 15.55
C ALA A 344 10.13 -20.16 17.02
N PHE A 345 8.97 -20.69 17.31
CA PHE A 345 8.55 -21.19 18.60
C PHE A 345 8.45 -22.72 18.54
N ASP A 346 8.48 -23.35 19.67
CA ASP A 346 8.24 -24.78 19.78
C ASP A 346 7.04 -25.07 20.72
N ALA A 347 6.65 -26.34 20.81
CA ALA A 347 5.54 -26.76 21.66
C ALA A 347 5.82 -26.55 23.16
N SER A 348 7.07 -26.34 23.57
CA SER A 348 7.41 -25.99 24.95
C SER A 348 7.10 -24.53 25.26
N ASP A 349 7.22 -23.66 24.24
CA ASP A 349 6.95 -22.24 24.36
C ASP A 349 5.42 -21.95 24.28
N LEU A 350 4.74 -22.42 23.22
CA LEU A 350 3.33 -22.08 22.92
C LEU A 350 2.31 -23.13 23.41
N ALA A 351 2.71 -24.34 23.68
CA ALA A 351 1.93 -25.56 23.84
C ALA A 351 1.67 -26.30 22.49
N PRO A 352 1.21 -27.55 22.53
CA PRO A 352 0.76 -28.26 21.33
C PRO A 352 -0.46 -27.61 20.70
N VAL A 353 -0.58 -27.74 19.38
CA VAL A 353 -1.78 -27.32 18.65
C VAL A 353 -2.98 -28.12 19.09
N ALA A 354 -4.09 -27.44 19.36
CA ALA A 354 -5.36 -28.09 19.69
C ALA A 354 -5.88 -28.90 18.49
N PRO A 355 -6.60 -30.01 18.75
CA PRO A 355 -7.22 -30.77 17.66
C PRO A 355 -8.16 -29.91 16.80
N ASP A 356 -8.15 -30.12 15.49
CA ASP A 356 -8.92 -29.34 14.52
C ASP A 356 -10.44 -29.36 14.78
N ASP A 357 -10.96 -30.46 15.33
CA ASP A 357 -12.38 -30.60 15.66
C ASP A 357 -12.82 -29.66 16.79
N VAL A 358 -11.93 -29.30 17.71
CA VAL A 358 -12.18 -28.35 18.80
C VAL A 358 -12.39 -26.96 18.22
N LEU A 359 -11.48 -26.50 17.36
CA LEU A 359 -11.57 -25.21 16.69
C LEU A 359 -12.80 -25.15 15.76
N ALA A 360 -13.02 -26.21 14.96
CA ALA A 360 -14.18 -26.30 14.09
C ALA A 360 -15.50 -26.29 14.87
N THR A 361 -15.54 -26.86 16.06
CA THR A 361 -16.72 -26.83 16.94
C THR A 361 -16.97 -25.42 17.47
N ALA A 362 -15.92 -24.72 17.93
CA ALA A 362 -16.03 -23.33 18.37
C ALA A 362 -16.55 -22.40 17.26
N ARG A 363 -16.02 -22.53 16.04
CA ARG A 363 -16.47 -21.76 14.87
C ARG A 363 -17.96 -22.05 14.54
N ARG A 364 -18.39 -23.32 14.62
CA ARG A 364 -19.81 -23.70 14.43
C ARG A 364 -20.75 -23.07 15.46
N GLN A 365 -20.32 -22.99 16.73
CA GLN A 365 -21.09 -22.30 17.77
C GLN A 365 -21.30 -20.81 17.49
N LEU A 366 -20.38 -20.19 16.75
CA LEU A 366 -20.48 -18.80 16.29
C LEU A 366 -21.20 -18.66 14.93
N GLY A 367 -21.85 -19.73 14.44
CA GLY A 367 -22.65 -19.67 13.22
C GLY A 367 -21.88 -19.97 11.93
N ALA A 368 -20.62 -20.41 12.00
CA ALA A 368 -19.89 -20.82 10.81
C ALA A 368 -20.61 -21.97 10.09
N VAL A 369 -20.89 -21.77 8.80
CA VAL A 369 -21.35 -22.84 7.93
C VAL A 369 -20.12 -23.63 7.50
N PRO A 370 -20.09 -24.97 7.72
CA PRO A 370 -18.97 -25.80 7.30
C PRO A 370 -18.79 -25.69 5.78
N ARG A 371 -17.81 -24.97 5.33
CA ARG A 371 -17.31 -25.00 3.95
C ARG A 371 -16.04 -25.82 3.95
N ALA A 372 -15.86 -26.66 2.93
CA ALA A 372 -14.61 -27.36 2.76
C ALA A 372 -13.48 -26.33 2.56
N ARG A 373 -12.48 -26.35 3.43
CA ARG A 373 -11.25 -25.59 3.15
C ARG A 373 -10.69 -26.05 1.80
N PRO A 374 -10.27 -25.15 0.93
CA PRO A 374 -9.62 -25.55 -0.30
C PRO A 374 -8.39 -26.40 0.06
N ALA A 375 -8.18 -27.50 -0.69
CA ALA A 375 -6.99 -28.32 -0.50
C ALA A 375 -5.75 -27.47 -0.77
N VAL A 376 -4.83 -27.46 0.19
CA VAL A 376 -3.56 -26.73 0.01
C VAL A 376 -2.80 -27.37 -1.15
N ARG A 377 -2.48 -26.56 -2.14
CA ARG A 377 -1.68 -26.97 -3.28
C ARG A 377 -0.22 -27.04 -2.82
N GLN A 378 0.29 -28.26 -2.67
CA GLN A 378 1.70 -28.44 -2.35
C GLN A 378 2.55 -27.95 -3.53
N ALA A 379 3.64 -27.28 -3.21
CA ALA A 379 4.62 -26.93 -4.22
C ALA A 379 5.13 -28.19 -4.91
N PRO A 380 5.38 -28.14 -6.24
CA PRO A 380 6.07 -29.23 -6.88
C PRO A 380 7.42 -29.44 -6.18
N PRO A 381 7.81 -30.70 -5.90
CA PRO A 381 9.10 -30.97 -5.28
C PRO A 381 10.19 -30.33 -6.13
N GLN A 382 11.01 -29.49 -5.49
CA GLN A 382 12.13 -28.83 -6.16
C GLN A 382 13.03 -29.93 -6.74
N ARG A 383 13.07 -30.02 -8.06
CA ARG A 383 14.01 -30.95 -8.72
C ARG A 383 15.42 -30.50 -8.35
N PRO A 384 16.27 -31.40 -7.83
CA PRO A 384 17.67 -31.07 -7.61
C PRO A 384 18.24 -30.47 -8.88
N LEU A 385 18.84 -29.30 -8.78
CA LEU A 385 19.58 -28.70 -9.89
C LEU A 385 20.59 -29.74 -10.36
N ALA A 386 20.37 -30.29 -11.55
CA ALA A 386 21.38 -31.11 -12.18
C ALA A 386 22.67 -30.27 -12.23
N PRO A 387 23.83 -30.82 -11.84
CA PRO A 387 25.07 -30.07 -11.89
C PRO A 387 25.22 -29.51 -13.31
N PRO A 388 25.68 -28.27 -13.48
CA PRO A 388 25.80 -27.65 -14.79
C PRO A 388 26.69 -28.55 -15.64
N ILE A 389 26.10 -29.13 -16.68
CA ILE A 389 26.87 -29.85 -17.70
C ILE A 389 27.65 -28.75 -18.41
N LEU A 390 28.92 -28.60 -18.04
CA LEU A 390 29.88 -27.78 -18.74
C LEU A 390 30.14 -28.40 -20.14
N HIS A 391 29.20 -28.22 -21.04
CA HIS A 391 29.48 -28.36 -22.46
C HIS A 391 30.26 -27.13 -22.90
N VAL A 392 31.58 -27.23 -22.78
CA VAL A 392 32.49 -26.31 -23.45
C VAL A 392 32.40 -26.61 -24.95
N HIS A 393 31.43 -25.97 -25.62
CA HIS A 393 31.48 -25.85 -27.05
C HIS A 393 32.43 -24.72 -27.42
N PRO A 394 33.40 -24.94 -28.30
CA PRO A 394 34.26 -23.87 -28.82
C PRO A 394 33.37 -22.84 -29.52
N PRO A 395 33.71 -21.54 -29.45
CA PRO A 395 32.86 -20.48 -30.01
C PRO A 395 32.71 -20.69 -31.52
N GLN A 396 31.51 -21.06 -31.97
CA GLN A 396 31.17 -21.08 -33.38
C GLN A 396 31.13 -19.63 -33.88
N ARG A 397 32.02 -19.34 -34.85
CA ARG A 397 32.01 -18.07 -35.58
C ARG A 397 30.66 -17.93 -36.31
N LEU A 398 29.85 -16.98 -35.89
CA LEU A 398 28.65 -16.53 -36.61
C LEU A 398 29.11 -15.87 -37.92
N VAL A 399 28.86 -16.49 -39.06
CA VAL A 399 29.09 -15.90 -40.38
C VAL A 399 27.81 -15.10 -40.73
N GLN A 400 27.92 -13.78 -40.71
CA GLN A 400 26.84 -12.90 -41.17
C GLN A 400 26.89 -12.79 -42.70
N THR A 401 25.83 -13.16 -43.40
CA THR A 401 25.67 -12.92 -44.84
C THR A 401 25.04 -11.54 -45.03
N ILE A 402 25.80 -10.65 -45.67
CA ILE A 402 25.35 -9.28 -45.97
C ILE A 402 24.92 -9.28 -47.46
N THR A 403 23.64 -9.07 -47.72
CA THR A 403 23.10 -8.84 -49.07
C THR A 403 22.80 -7.34 -49.26
N ARG A 404 23.00 -6.85 -50.48
CA ARG A 404 22.60 -5.48 -50.88
C ARG A 404 21.40 -5.58 -51.81
N ASP A 405 20.39 -4.70 -51.58
CA ASP A 405 19.26 -4.58 -52.49
C ASP A 405 19.61 -3.77 -53.74
N GLN A 406 18.68 -3.69 -54.68
CA GLN A 406 18.85 -2.98 -55.94
C GLN A 406 19.08 -1.47 -55.80
N HIS A 407 18.93 -0.92 -54.59
CA HIS A 407 19.16 0.49 -54.23
C HIS A 407 20.38 0.68 -53.33
N GLY A 408 21.24 -0.33 -53.18
CA GLY A 408 22.51 -0.22 -52.43
C GLY A 408 22.40 -0.24 -50.92
N LYS A 409 21.20 -0.44 -50.33
CA LYS A 409 21.01 -0.54 -48.86
C LYS A 409 21.41 -1.92 -48.36
N ARG A 410 22.15 -1.93 -47.24
CA ARG A 410 22.55 -3.16 -46.54
C ARG A 410 21.35 -3.79 -45.83
N ARG A 411 21.10 -5.07 -46.09
CA ARG A 411 20.10 -5.87 -45.39
C ARG A 411 20.82 -7.03 -44.68
N ILE A 412 20.63 -7.16 -43.37
CA ILE A 412 21.18 -8.24 -42.56
C ILE A 412 20.02 -9.20 -42.28
N CYS A 413 20.12 -10.43 -42.75
CA CYS A 413 19.19 -11.51 -42.44
C CYS A 413 19.85 -12.46 -41.45
N PRO A 414 19.28 -12.73 -40.27
CA PRO A 414 19.75 -13.78 -39.38
C PRO A 414 19.40 -15.14 -39.99
N THR A 415 20.38 -16.02 -40.15
CA THR A 415 20.17 -17.41 -40.56
C THR A 415 20.06 -18.27 -39.30
N PRO A 416 19.00 -19.09 -39.14
CA PRO A 416 18.92 -20.04 -38.02
C PRO A 416 19.94 -21.17 -38.27
N VAL A 417 20.78 -21.40 -37.26
CA VAL A 417 21.75 -22.52 -37.27
C VAL A 417 21.02 -23.76 -36.81
N GLY A 418 20.83 -24.75 -37.71
CA GLY A 418 20.38 -26.07 -37.30
C GLY A 418 19.27 -26.76 -38.09
N ALA A 419 18.98 -26.39 -39.34
CA ALA A 419 18.06 -27.16 -40.18
C ALA A 419 18.84 -27.92 -41.30
N SER A 420 18.86 -29.24 -41.19
CA SER A 420 19.24 -30.12 -42.32
C SER A 420 18.23 -30.01 -43.46
N PRO A 421 18.64 -30.11 -44.72
CA PRO A 421 17.75 -29.99 -45.86
C PRO A 421 16.99 -31.30 -46.10
N ALA A 422 15.74 -31.35 -45.67
CA ALA A 422 14.83 -32.41 -46.13
C ALA A 422 13.40 -31.86 -46.24
N SER A 423 12.89 -31.98 -47.49
CA SER A 423 11.50 -31.92 -47.95
C SER A 423 10.79 -30.55 -47.92
N MET A 424 10.89 -29.85 -49.05
CA MET A 424 9.86 -28.92 -49.51
C MET A 424 8.59 -29.71 -49.87
N THR A 425 7.51 -29.47 -49.16
CA THR A 425 6.15 -29.76 -49.62
C THR A 425 5.43 -28.43 -49.82
N THR A 426 5.07 -28.17 -51.04
CA THR A 426 4.34 -27.01 -51.54
C THR A 426 2.99 -26.88 -50.87
N MET A 427 2.72 -25.73 -50.20
CA MET A 427 1.40 -25.29 -49.82
C MET A 427 0.90 -24.21 -50.79
N PRO A 428 -0.42 -24.17 -51.10
CA PRO A 428 -0.98 -23.29 -52.11
C PRO A 428 -1.06 -21.84 -51.65
N ASN A 429 -0.80 -20.91 -52.56
CA ASN A 429 -0.93 -19.48 -52.45
C ASN A 429 -2.34 -19.05 -52.06
N ILE A 430 -2.48 -18.39 -50.93
CA ILE A 430 -3.64 -17.54 -50.57
C ILE A 430 -3.19 -16.09 -50.69
N PRO A 431 -3.85 -15.26 -51.51
CA PRO A 431 -3.50 -13.84 -51.56
C PRO A 431 -4.00 -13.13 -50.27
N THR A 432 -3.07 -12.65 -49.49
CA THR A 432 -3.34 -11.76 -48.35
C THR A 432 -3.18 -10.31 -48.80
N GLU A 433 -4.28 -9.59 -48.95
CA GLU A 433 -4.24 -8.14 -48.99
C GLU A 433 -3.85 -7.62 -47.60
N PRO A 434 -2.98 -6.61 -47.50
CA PRO A 434 -2.60 -6.01 -46.22
C PRO A 434 -3.78 -5.20 -45.67
N PRO A 435 -4.07 -5.28 -44.36
CA PRO A 435 -5.08 -4.44 -43.75
C PRO A 435 -4.66 -2.97 -43.81
N THR A 436 -5.53 -2.15 -44.34
CA THR A 436 -5.41 -0.68 -44.37
C THR A 436 -5.34 -0.16 -42.94
N LEU A 437 -4.18 0.32 -42.54
CA LEU A 437 -3.99 1.05 -41.29
C LEU A 437 -4.75 2.38 -41.40
N VAL A 438 -5.85 2.50 -40.70
CA VAL A 438 -6.50 3.78 -40.43
C VAL A 438 -5.56 4.57 -39.52
N SER A 439 -4.84 5.52 -40.09
CA SER A 439 -4.03 6.46 -39.35
C SER A 439 -4.94 7.49 -38.67
N TRP A 440 -5.02 7.47 -37.36
CA TRP A 440 -5.54 8.55 -36.57
C TRP A 440 -4.61 9.77 -36.74
N PRO A 441 -5.13 10.96 -37.05
CA PRO A 441 -4.29 12.16 -37.14
C PRO A 441 -3.67 12.41 -35.77
N ARG A 442 -2.35 12.46 -35.71
CA ARG A 442 -1.64 12.95 -34.52
C ARG A 442 -1.95 14.42 -34.37
N PRO A 443 -2.33 14.92 -33.17
CA PRO A 443 -2.50 16.35 -32.96
C PRO A 443 -1.15 17.03 -33.23
N ASP A 444 -1.21 18.12 -33.99
CA ASP A 444 -0.06 18.95 -34.32
C ASP A 444 0.54 19.50 -33.01
N PRO A 445 1.82 19.27 -32.72
CA PRO A 445 2.45 19.78 -31.50
C PRO A 445 2.58 21.31 -31.47
N ARG A 446 2.08 22.02 -32.48
CA ARG A 446 2.11 23.48 -32.59
C ARG A 446 0.80 24.17 -32.22
N THR A 447 -0.28 23.45 -31.99
CA THR A 447 -1.53 24.05 -31.49
C THR A 447 -1.42 24.23 -29.97
N ARG A 448 -0.72 25.29 -29.57
CA ARG A 448 -0.75 25.79 -28.21
C ARG A 448 -2.05 26.53 -28.00
N LEU A 449 -2.89 26.07 -27.11
CA LEU A 449 -4.15 26.72 -26.68
C LEU A 449 -3.91 27.96 -25.80
N PHE A 450 -2.84 28.73 -26.06
CA PHE A 450 -2.58 29.98 -25.38
C PHE A 450 -2.47 31.12 -26.38
N ASP A 451 -3.47 31.98 -26.34
CA ASP A 451 -3.47 33.26 -27.02
C ASP A 451 -2.38 34.15 -26.41
N THR A 452 -1.39 34.54 -27.21
CA THR A 452 -0.21 35.31 -26.79
C THR A 452 -0.49 36.79 -26.54
N HIS A 453 -1.75 37.25 -26.61
CA HIS A 453 -2.15 38.63 -26.33
C HIS A 453 -3.07 38.66 -25.10
N ARG A 454 -2.50 38.66 -23.91
CA ARG A 454 -3.19 39.06 -22.69
C ARG A 454 -2.64 40.37 -22.16
N THR A 455 -3.51 41.33 -22.03
CA THR A 455 -3.33 42.51 -21.16
C THR A 455 -3.22 42.01 -19.71
N PRO A 456 -2.29 42.54 -18.91
CA PRO A 456 -2.21 42.21 -17.49
C PRO A 456 -3.53 42.59 -16.80
N LEU A 457 -4.12 41.66 -16.07
CA LEU A 457 -5.23 41.96 -15.18
C LEU A 457 -4.69 42.82 -14.02
N GLU A 458 -5.35 43.92 -13.71
CA GLU A 458 -5.04 44.73 -12.54
C GLU A 458 -5.07 43.86 -11.28
N PRO A 459 -4.15 44.05 -10.32
CA PRO A 459 -4.15 43.31 -9.08
C PRO A 459 -5.43 43.59 -8.31
N ALA A 460 -6.18 42.57 -8.01
CA ALA A 460 -7.37 42.67 -7.17
C ALA A 460 -6.98 43.24 -5.80
N HIS A 461 -7.59 44.32 -5.38
CA HIS A 461 -7.46 44.87 -4.03
C HIS A 461 -7.88 43.81 -3.02
N PRO A 462 -7.20 43.73 -1.86
CA PRO A 462 -7.63 42.84 -0.80
C PRO A 462 -9.05 43.22 -0.38
N LEU A 463 -9.96 42.26 -0.49
CA LEU A 463 -11.32 42.41 0.04
C LEU A 463 -11.22 42.52 1.57
N ASP A 464 -11.54 43.70 2.08
CA ASP A 464 -11.87 43.89 3.49
C ASP A 464 -13.15 43.11 3.77
N VAL A 465 -13.00 41.97 4.43
CA VAL A 465 -14.12 41.18 4.92
C VAL A 465 -14.42 41.66 6.33
N ASP A 466 -15.46 42.48 6.48
CA ASP A 466 -16.04 42.80 7.78
C ASP A 466 -16.64 41.52 8.38
N LEU A 467 -16.18 41.16 9.61
CA LEU A 467 -16.51 39.92 10.33
C LEU A 467 -17.76 40.01 11.20
N ASP A 468 -18.72 40.88 10.87
CA ASP A 468 -19.89 41.16 11.74
C ASP A 468 -21.22 40.59 11.20
N ASP A 469 -21.25 39.36 10.66
CA ASP A 469 -22.53 38.67 10.43
C ASP A 469 -22.41 37.15 10.53
N GLU A 470 -23.07 36.55 11.49
CA GLU A 470 -23.17 35.10 11.75
C GLU A 470 -23.84 34.31 10.61
N GLN A 471 -24.32 34.96 9.52
CA GLN A 471 -25.03 34.35 8.41
C GLN A 471 -24.19 34.24 7.11
N VAL A 472 -22.96 34.76 7.06
CA VAL A 472 -22.13 34.77 5.83
C VAL A 472 -21.20 33.56 5.68
N MET A 473 -21.27 32.60 6.58
CA MET A 473 -20.29 31.51 6.66
C MET A 473 -20.63 30.26 5.81
N ASP A 474 -21.73 30.25 5.08
CA ASP A 474 -22.13 29.01 4.35
C ASP A 474 -21.68 28.94 2.89
N ASP A 475 -21.31 30.03 2.24
CA ASP A 475 -20.84 30.02 0.85
C ASP A 475 -19.42 30.61 0.73
N ILE A 476 -18.39 29.75 0.77
CA ILE A 476 -17.07 30.13 0.25
C ILE A 476 -17.20 30.14 -1.28
N SER A 477 -17.44 31.31 -1.86
CA SER A 477 -17.41 31.46 -3.32
C SER A 477 -15.97 31.27 -3.81
N VAL A 478 -15.73 30.15 -4.49
CA VAL A 478 -14.43 29.86 -5.10
C VAL A 478 -14.33 30.69 -6.38
N ALA A 479 -13.37 31.62 -6.42
CA ALA A 479 -13.14 32.43 -7.64
C ALA A 479 -12.67 31.52 -8.78
N SER A 480 -13.20 31.77 -9.97
CA SER A 480 -12.85 31.03 -11.20
C SER A 480 -11.38 31.21 -11.61
N SER A 481 -10.76 32.34 -11.25
CA SER A 481 -9.34 32.59 -11.50
C SER A 481 -8.75 33.41 -10.34
N GLN A 482 -7.55 33.02 -9.89
CA GLN A 482 -6.84 33.67 -8.81
C GLN A 482 -5.36 33.81 -9.17
N THR A 483 -4.75 34.92 -8.78
CA THR A 483 -3.34 35.20 -9.04
C THR A 483 -2.66 35.58 -7.75
N TYR A 484 -1.55 34.92 -7.43
CA TYR A 484 -0.79 35.12 -6.21
C TYR A 484 0.61 35.60 -6.52
N THR A 485 1.04 36.66 -5.87
CA THR A 485 2.38 37.24 -5.97
C THR A 485 2.97 37.46 -4.58
N GLN A 486 4.29 37.50 -4.49
CA GLN A 486 4.98 37.92 -3.27
C GLN A 486 6.18 38.79 -3.63
N ASP A 487 6.41 39.85 -2.86
CA ASP A 487 7.51 40.77 -3.05
C ASP A 487 8.87 40.05 -2.96
N GLY A 488 9.76 40.33 -3.92
CA GLY A 488 11.09 39.72 -3.98
C GLY A 488 11.15 38.32 -4.61
N ILE A 489 10.04 37.78 -5.13
CA ILE A 489 10.01 36.52 -5.88
C ILE A 489 9.72 36.80 -7.36
N GLU A 490 10.61 36.35 -8.24
CA GLU A 490 10.41 36.43 -9.67
C GLU A 490 9.45 35.30 -10.13
N GLY A 491 8.14 35.61 -10.17
CA GLY A 491 7.12 34.73 -10.67
C GLY A 491 5.77 34.94 -10.01
N VAL A 492 4.76 34.42 -10.67
CA VAL A 492 3.35 34.56 -10.32
C VAL A 492 2.73 33.16 -10.32
N LEU A 493 1.98 32.82 -9.28
CA LEU A 493 1.16 31.62 -9.27
C LEU A 493 -0.23 31.96 -9.80
N GLU A 494 -0.58 31.41 -10.92
CA GLU A 494 -1.93 31.51 -11.52
C GLU A 494 -2.71 30.24 -11.21
N VAL A 495 -3.92 30.41 -10.73
CA VAL A 495 -4.84 29.31 -10.42
C VAL A 495 -6.13 29.54 -11.19
N ARG A 496 -6.60 28.53 -11.91
CA ARG A 496 -7.88 28.51 -12.62
C ARG A 496 -8.71 27.35 -12.11
N ASN A 497 -9.86 27.66 -11.54
CA ASN A 497 -10.78 26.68 -11.02
C ASN A 497 -11.88 26.38 -12.04
N ASP A 498 -12.02 25.10 -12.37
CA ASP A 498 -13.14 24.54 -13.13
C ASP A 498 -14.12 23.86 -12.17
N ALA A 499 -15.27 23.40 -12.67
CA ALA A 499 -16.31 22.76 -11.87
C ALA A 499 -15.83 21.52 -11.08
N HIS A 500 -14.78 20.82 -11.57
CA HIS A 500 -14.31 19.54 -10.99
C HIS A 500 -12.79 19.43 -10.86
N SER A 501 -12.05 20.48 -11.23
CA SER A 501 -10.58 20.47 -11.19
C SER A 501 -10.05 21.90 -11.06
N ALA A 502 -8.76 22.04 -10.79
CA ALA A 502 -8.06 23.30 -10.85
C ALA A 502 -6.73 23.16 -11.60
N GLU A 503 -6.43 24.12 -12.46
CA GLU A 503 -5.12 24.27 -13.09
C GLU A 503 -4.28 25.24 -12.24
N ILE A 504 -3.08 24.83 -11.89
CA ILE A 504 -2.13 25.59 -11.07
C ILE A 504 -0.89 25.81 -11.92
N ALA A 505 -0.59 27.05 -12.29
CA ALA A 505 0.52 27.39 -13.16
C ALA A 505 1.50 28.36 -12.49
N TRP A 506 2.78 28.13 -12.64
CA TRP A 506 3.84 29.07 -12.24
C TRP A 506 4.35 29.83 -13.48
N VAL A 507 4.18 31.13 -13.50
CA VAL A 507 4.59 31.99 -14.59
C VAL A 507 5.74 32.89 -14.15
N ALA A 508 6.89 32.83 -14.83
CA ALA A 508 8.02 33.71 -14.59
C ALA A 508 8.57 34.25 -15.93
N HIS A 509 8.85 35.54 -15.99
CA HIS A 509 9.30 36.24 -17.21
C HIS A 509 8.34 36.01 -18.41
N GLU A 510 7.05 36.18 -18.19
CA GLU A 510 5.98 35.97 -19.19
C GLU A 510 5.93 34.57 -19.81
N ARG A 511 6.57 33.59 -19.17
CA ARG A 511 6.57 32.19 -19.61
C ARG A 511 6.10 31.27 -18.52
N VAL A 512 5.21 30.36 -18.87
CA VAL A 512 4.81 29.29 -17.99
C VAL A 512 6.01 28.36 -17.76
N ARG A 513 6.42 28.23 -16.51
CA ARG A 513 7.53 27.37 -16.10
C ARG A 513 7.07 25.95 -15.82
N TRP A 514 5.92 25.80 -15.19
CA TRP A 514 5.29 24.51 -14.94
C TRP A 514 3.79 24.66 -14.74
N VAL A 515 3.06 23.58 -14.95
CA VAL A 515 1.61 23.45 -14.71
C VAL A 515 1.37 22.16 -13.98
N ASP A 516 0.46 22.17 -13.00
CA ASP A 516 -0.08 20.98 -12.34
C ASP A 516 -1.61 21.07 -12.26
N TYR A 517 -2.28 19.92 -12.11
CA TYR A 517 -3.73 19.85 -12.04
C TYR A 517 -4.14 19.25 -10.71
N ALA A 518 -5.03 19.96 -10.01
CA ALA A 518 -5.63 19.47 -8.77
C ALA A 518 -7.00 18.82 -9.06
N PRO A 519 -7.38 17.77 -8.31
CA PRO A 519 -8.64 17.05 -8.53
C PRO A 519 -9.89 17.83 -8.09
N CYS A 520 -9.70 18.99 -7.47
CA CYS A 520 -10.77 19.87 -7.01
C CYS A 520 -10.29 21.33 -6.96
N ALA A 521 -11.21 22.25 -6.69
CA ALA A 521 -10.93 23.69 -6.68
C ALA A 521 -9.92 24.10 -5.59
N VAL A 522 -9.10 25.09 -5.92
CA VAL A 522 -8.17 25.73 -4.99
C VAL A 522 -8.91 26.85 -4.23
N LEU A 523 -8.85 26.79 -2.90
CA LEU A 523 -9.43 27.82 -2.02
C LEU A 523 -8.52 29.03 -1.87
N CYS A 524 -7.26 28.79 -1.55
CA CYS A 524 -6.24 29.83 -1.40
C CYS A 524 -4.83 29.27 -1.61
N ALA A 525 -3.87 30.14 -1.86
CA ALA A 525 -2.46 29.76 -1.97
C ALA A 525 -1.56 30.78 -1.27
N ALA A 526 -0.34 30.36 -0.95
CA ALA A 526 0.70 31.21 -0.40
C ALA A 526 2.06 30.84 -1.00
N ILE A 527 2.90 31.84 -1.20
CA ILE A 527 4.21 31.71 -1.83
C ILE A 527 5.26 32.21 -0.85
N SER A 528 6.41 31.57 -0.79
CA SER A 528 7.62 32.05 -0.12
C SER A 528 8.85 31.72 -0.98
N PRO A 529 10.03 32.28 -0.69
CA PRO A 529 11.26 31.94 -1.44
C PRO A 529 11.63 30.45 -1.42
N CYS A 530 11.07 29.69 -0.49
CA CYS A 530 11.39 28.27 -0.28
C CYS A 530 10.30 27.31 -0.76
N VAL A 531 9.02 27.74 -0.82
CA VAL A 531 7.89 26.85 -1.05
C VAL A 531 6.69 27.61 -1.63
N VAL A 532 5.93 26.93 -2.48
CA VAL A 532 4.59 27.31 -2.91
C VAL A 532 3.61 26.36 -2.23
N CYS A 533 2.61 26.89 -1.53
CA CYS A 533 1.59 26.11 -0.83
C CYS A 533 0.21 26.46 -1.37
N VAL A 534 -0.61 25.44 -1.59
CA VAL A 534 -1.96 25.56 -2.16
C VAL A 534 -2.93 24.78 -1.27
N ALA A 535 -4.05 25.38 -0.90
CA ALA A 535 -5.14 24.74 -0.17
C ALA A 535 -6.29 24.38 -1.11
N LEU A 536 -6.71 23.14 -1.08
CA LEU A 536 -7.77 22.58 -1.91
C LEU A 536 -9.11 22.51 -1.15
N CYS A 537 -10.22 22.46 -1.88
CA CYS A 537 -11.56 22.36 -1.28
C CYS A 537 -11.83 20.98 -0.61
N ASP A 538 -11.03 19.96 -0.90
CA ASP A 538 -11.05 18.66 -0.22
C ASP A 538 -10.28 18.67 1.12
N HIS A 539 -9.92 19.86 1.60
CA HIS A 539 -9.17 20.09 2.84
C HIS A 539 -7.70 19.68 2.79
N THR A 540 -7.16 19.47 1.60
CA THR A 540 -5.75 19.10 1.39
C THR A 540 -4.90 20.35 1.19
N LEU A 541 -3.75 20.43 1.89
CA LEU A 541 -2.66 21.34 1.56
C LEU A 541 -1.64 20.63 0.67
N VAL A 542 -1.23 21.28 -0.40
CA VAL A 542 -0.21 20.76 -1.31
C VAL A 542 0.97 21.73 -1.39
N TRP A 543 2.19 21.21 -1.26
CA TRP A 543 3.41 22.00 -1.33
C TRP A 543 4.21 21.70 -2.59
N TYR A 544 4.70 22.74 -3.22
CA TYR A 544 5.54 22.67 -4.41
C TYR A 544 6.86 23.39 -4.20
N THR A 545 7.89 22.94 -4.90
CA THR A 545 9.08 23.77 -5.14
C THR A 545 8.78 24.77 -6.25
N HIS A 546 9.55 25.85 -6.38
CA HIS A 546 9.46 26.79 -7.50
C HIS A 546 9.72 26.16 -8.88
N HIS A 547 10.23 24.94 -8.91
CA HIS A 547 10.44 24.16 -10.15
C HIS A 547 9.26 23.21 -10.48
N GLY A 548 8.14 23.29 -9.74
CA GLY A 548 6.92 22.51 -9.99
C GLY A 548 6.93 21.11 -9.42
N ARG A 549 7.94 20.72 -8.64
CA ARG A 549 7.93 19.43 -7.98
C ARG A 549 7.02 19.47 -6.75
N ARG A 550 5.98 18.65 -6.73
CA ARG A 550 5.17 18.40 -5.53
C ARG A 550 6.03 17.76 -4.45
N THR A 551 6.17 18.42 -3.31
CA THR A 551 7.05 17.96 -2.21
C THR A 551 6.31 17.23 -1.13
N ALA A 552 5.07 17.64 -0.85
CA ALA A 552 4.19 17.00 0.13
C ALA A 552 2.72 17.34 -0.15
N SER A 553 1.84 16.53 0.37
CA SER A 553 0.42 16.84 0.52
C SER A 553 -0.04 16.42 1.92
N MET A 554 -0.95 17.17 2.53
CA MET A 554 -1.46 16.92 3.87
C MET A 554 -2.94 17.27 3.94
N MET A 555 -3.75 16.38 4.48
CA MET A 555 -5.16 16.64 4.73
C MET A 555 -5.34 17.26 6.12
N LEU A 556 -6.01 18.42 6.18
CA LEU A 556 -6.27 19.14 7.43
C LEU A 556 -7.55 18.71 8.13
N GLY A 557 -8.48 18.08 7.41
CA GLY A 557 -9.79 17.68 7.91
C GLY A 557 -10.79 18.83 8.09
N VAL A 558 -10.37 20.07 7.82
CA VAL A 558 -11.20 21.29 7.88
C VAL A 558 -10.83 22.21 6.71
N PRO A 559 -11.80 22.96 6.16
CA PRO A 559 -11.52 23.93 5.10
C PRO A 559 -10.50 24.97 5.56
N THR A 560 -9.55 25.29 4.69
CA THR A 560 -8.58 26.36 4.93
C THR A 560 -9.17 27.68 4.46
N VAL A 561 -9.24 28.65 5.36
CA VAL A 561 -9.74 30.01 5.07
C VAL A 561 -8.63 30.89 4.52
N LYS A 562 -7.42 30.81 5.08
CA LYS A 562 -6.27 31.61 4.68
C LYS A 562 -4.96 30.85 4.82
N LEU A 563 -4.05 31.07 3.89
CA LEU A 563 -2.68 30.59 3.94
C LEU A 563 -1.70 31.75 4.04
N ALA A 564 -0.60 31.54 4.74
CA ALA A 564 0.56 32.42 4.75
C ALA A 564 1.83 31.59 4.68
N ALA A 565 2.85 32.09 4.00
CA ALA A 565 4.14 31.43 3.90
C ALA A 565 5.27 32.45 4.11
N CYS A 566 6.28 32.10 4.91
CA CYS A 566 7.46 32.94 5.15
C CYS A 566 8.71 32.04 5.27
N GLY A 567 9.68 32.22 4.38
CA GLY A 567 10.85 31.36 4.31
C GLY A 567 10.45 29.89 4.21
N PRO A 568 10.94 29.01 5.10
CA PRO A 568 10.58 27.59 5.10
C PRO A 568 9.27 27.28 5.85
N TYR A 569 8.58 28.28 6.41
CA TYR A 569 7.40 28.09 7.24
C TYR A 569 6.11 28.35 6.45
N VAL A 570 5.09 27.57 6.71
CA VAL A 570 3.73 27.71 6.17
C VAL A 570 2.76 27.69 7.34
N ALA A 571 1.81 28.60 7.35
CA ALA A 571 0.72 28.66 8.31
C ALA A 571 -0.63 28.62 7.60
N ALA A 572 -1.59 27.87 8.15
CA ALA A 572 -2.94 27.78 7.68
C ALA A 572 -3.93 28.11 8.78
N LEU A 573 -4.88 28.99 8.48
CA LEU A 573 -6.05 29.24 9.31
C LEU A 573 -7.19 28.34 8.81
N GLY A 574 -7.67 27.45 9.66
CA GLY A 574 -8.83 26.61 9.40
C GLY A 574 -10.15 27.30 9.75
N ARG A 575 -11.27 26.82 9.17
CA ARG A 575 -12.64 27.27 9.53
C ARG A 575 -13.02 26.96 10.98
N ASP A 576 -12.26 26.07 11.65
CA ASP A 576 -12.35 25.75 13.07
C ASP A 576 -11.71 26.83 13.99
N ALA A 577 -11.36 27.98 13.44
CA ALA A 577 -10.65 29.06 14.12
C ALA A 577 -9.33 28.62 14.77
N ARG A 578 -8.62 27.68 14.15
CA ARG A 578 -7.29 27.23 14.60
C ARG A 578 -6.24 27.62 13.56
N VAL A 579 -5.08 28.08 14.05
CA VAL A 579 -3.89 28.31 13.24
C VAL A 579 -2.95 27.14 13.42
N ARG A 580 -2.59 26.53 12.31
CA ARG A 580 -1.63 25.43 12.25
C ARG A 580 -0.44 25.87 11.42
N TRP A 581 0.80 25.51 11.85
CA TRP A 581 1.97 25.88 11.08
C TRP A 581 3.01 24.76 11.02
N TRP A 582 3.76 24.74 9.93
CA TRP A 582 4.71 23.69 9.58
C TRP A 582 6.02 24.27 9.08
N HIS A 583 7.08 23.48 9.24
CA HIS A 583 8.33 23.68 8.52
C HIS A 583 8.27 22.86 7.22
N ALA A 584 8.06 23.53 6.08
CA ALA A 584 7.76 22.87 4.80
C ALA A 584 8.89 21.97 4.28
N GLN A 585 10.15 22.35 4.48
CA GLN A 585 11.30 21.55 4.04
C GLN A 585 11.51 20.29 4.91
N GLN A 586 11.30 20.40 6.22
CA GLN A 586 11.44 19.28 7.16
C GLN A 586 10.15 18.44 7.25
N ARG A 587 9.04 18.95 6.73
CA ARG A 587 7.71 18.32 6.79
C ARG A 587 7.21 18.05 8.21
N VAL A 588 7.58 18.90 9.15
CA VAL A 588 7.25 18.77 10.57
C VAL A 588 6.17 19.79 10.93
N ALA A 589 5.10 19.33 11.58
CA ALA A 589 4.13 20.20 12.23
C ALA A 589 4.77 20.82 13.48
N LEU A 590 4.71 22.15 13.57
CA LEU A 590 5.34 22.90 14.66
C LEU A 590 4.33 23.36 15.71
N GLY A 591 3.04 23.49 15.35
CA GLY A 591 2.02 23.90 16.30
C GLY A 591 0.61 23.93 15.74
N ASP A 592 -0.35 23.95 16.65
CA ASP A 592 -1.79 24.07 16.40
C ASP A 592 -2.41 24.81 17.58
N VAL A 593 -2.87 26.06 17.37
CA VAL A 593 -3.38 26.94 18.42
C VAL A 593 -4.77 27.43 18.06
N PRO A 594 -5.75 27.34 18.98
CA PRO A 594 -7.07 27.95 18.80
C PRO A 594 -6.97 29.48 18.91
N LEU A 595 -7.67 30.19 18.05
CA LEU A 595 -7.82 31.64 18.14
C LEU A 595 -9.04 31.99 19.01
N PRO A 596 -8.93 33.00 19.89
CA PRO A 596 -10.10 33.54 20.63
C PRO A 596 -11.11 34.11 19.63
N ARG A 597 -12.41 33.83 19.84
CA ARG A 597 -13.49 34.25 18.94
C ARG A 597 -13.64 35.77 18.76
N ASP A 598 -13.10 36.58 19.68
CA ASP A 598 -13.32 38.02 19.73
C ASP A 598 -12.14 38.87 19.26
N SER A 599 -11.13 38.29 18.61
CA SER A 599 -9.95 39.09 18.31
C SER A 599 -9.71 39.28 16.81
N VAL A 600 -9.81 40.50 16.35
CA VAL A 600 -9.14 41.09 15.18
C VAL A 600 -7.65 40.76 15.13
N ALA A 601 -7.07 40.20 16.20
CA ALA A 601 -5.74 39.67 16.32
C ALA A 601 -5.43 38.48 15.36
N ALA A 602 -6.43 37.80 14.84
CA ALA A 602 -6.20 36.74 13.82
C ALA A 602 -5.50 37.25 12.55
N MET A 603 -5.75 38.47 12.16
CA MET A 603 -5.04 39.13 11.05
C MET A 603 -3.61 39.54 11.41
N TYR A 604 -3.36 39.91 12.67
CA TYR A 604 -2.02 40.30 13.13
C TYR A 604 -1.07 39.13 13.35
N VAL A 605 -1.56 37.97 13.80
CA VAL A 605 -0.71 36.77 13.99
C VAL A 605 -0.14 36.29 12.64
N LEU A 606 -0.87 36.43 11.55
CA LEU A 606 -0.37 36.11 10.21
C LEU A 606 0.62 37.17 9.67
N SER A 607 0.57 38.42 10.17
CA SER A 607 1.58 39.44 9.86
C SER A 607 2.80 39.40 10.77
N LEU A 608 2.72 38.77 11.94
CA LEU A 608 3.84 38.57 12.87
C LEU A 608 4.78 37.41 12.45
N ILE A 609 4.43 36.62 11.46
CA ILE A 609 5.35 35.65 10.81
C ILE A 609 6.38 36.38 9.95
N HIS A 610 6.35 37.71 9.88
CA HIS A 610 7.39 38.56 9.27
C HIS A 610 8.59 38.87 10.18
N ILE A 611 8.75 38.21 11.33
CA ILE A 611 9.91 38.38 12.19
C ILE A 611 10.71 37.09 12.29
#